data_b9cb8fcc3aa2ec9b83b249f0e14b8d1c
#
_entry.id   b9cb8fcc3aa2ec9b83b249f0e14b8d1c
#
_cell.length_a   1.000
_cell.length_b   1.000
_cell.length_c   1.000
_cell.angle_alpha   90.00
_cell.angle_beta   90.00
_cell.angle_gamma   90.00
#
_symmetry.space_group_name_H-M   'P 1'
#
loop_
_entity.id
_entity.type
_entity.pdbx_description
1 polymer ?
#
loop_
_entity_poly.entity_id
_entity_poly.type
_entity_poly.pdbx_seq_one_letter_code
_entity_poly.pdbx_strand_id
1 'polypeptide(L)'
;MSDLEAPLVRPKRKKIWVDYFIQFRWIIVIFVVLPISATLYFLIYLGDVWSEMKSFEKRQKEHDENVKKVIKRLKGRDAAKDGLVCTARKPWIAVGMRNVDYKRARHFEVDLSAFRNILEIDKDRMIARVEPLVNMGQISRVTVPMNLSLAVVAELDDLTVGGLINGYGIEGSSHIYGLFTDTVEAYEIVLAGGELVRATRDNEYSDLFYAIPWSQGTLGFLVAAEIRLVHIKEYMKLTYIPVKGDLQTVAQGYMDSFAPRDGDPAKIPDFIEGMVYSSTEGVMMIGNYASREEAKKKGNRINNVGWWFKPWFYQYAQTALKKGEFVEYIPTREYYHRHTRSLYWEGKLILPFGDQFWFRFLFGWLMPPKVSLLKATQG
;
A
#
# COMPACT_ATOMS: atom_id res chain seq x y z
N MET A 1 -30.73 34.67 21.12
CA MET A 1 -29.63 33.89 20.59
C MET A 1 -30.06 33.20 19.29
N SER A 2 -30.31 33.97 18.22
CA SER A 2 -30.88 33.46 16.95
C SER A 2 -30.37 34.18 15.70
N ASP A 3 -29.13 34.72 15.72
CA ASP A 3 -28.63 35.54 14.59
C ASP A 3 -27.22 35.10 14.10
N LEU A 4 -26.94 33.79 14.06
CA LEU A 4 -25.63 33.30 13.65
C LEU A 4 -25.61 32.38 12.42
N GLU A 5 -26.67 32.36 11.61
CA GLU A 5 -26.70 31.56 10.36
C GLU A 5 -27.16 32.37 9.14
N ALA A 6 -26.54 33.51 8.88
CA ALA A 6 -26.58 34.06 7.54
C ALA A 6 -25.57 33.33 6.67
N PRO A 7 -25.96 32.66 5.56
CA PRO A 7 -25.00 32.01 4.68
C PRO A 7 -24.06 33.07 4.11
N LEU A 8 -22.76 32.91 4.34
CA LEU A 8 -21.71 33.70 3.75
C LEU A 8 -21.81 33.61 2.21
N VAL A 9 -22.61 34.43 1.58
CA VAL A 9 -22.63 34.60 0.13
C VAL A 9 -21.32 35.23 -0.27
N ARG A 10 -20.33 34.38 -0.60
CA ARG A 10 -19.07 34.87 -1.16
C ARG A 10 -19.37 35.58 -2.47
N PRO A 11 -18.90 36.84 -2.68
CA PRO A 11 -19.12 37.53 -3.92
C PRO A 11 -18.53 36.73 -5.09
N LYS A 12 -19.25 36.58 -6.20
CA LYS A 12 -18.79 35.87 -7.40
C LYS A 12 -17.53 36.60 -7.93
N ARG A 13 -16.35 36.08 -7.58
CA ARG A 13 -15.06 36.56 -8.13
C ARG A 13 -15.04 36.28 -9.63
N LYS A 14 -14.58 37.24 -10.44
CA LYS A 14 -14.31 36.98 -11.85
C LYS A 14 -13.28 35.85 -11.97
N LYS A 15 -13.63 34.80 -12.74
CA LYS A 15 -12.71 33.69 -13.00
C LYS A 15 -11.47 34.24 -13.69
N ILE A 16 -10.29 33.87 -13.15
CA ILE A 16 -8.99 34.13 -13.77
C ILE A 16 -8.57 32.87 -14.55
N TRP A 17 -7.56 32.99 -15.41
CA TRP A 17 -7.11 31.86 -16.24
C TRP A 17 -6.77 30.58 -15.42
N VAL A 18 -6.27 30.74 -14.20
CA VAL A 18 -5.98 29.64 -13.28
C VAL A 18 -7.26 28.85 -12.92
N ASP A 19 -8.40 29.54 -12.76
CA ASP A 19 -9.67 28.87 -12.46
C ASP A 19 -10.13 27.99 -13.63
N TYR A 20 -9.86 28.43 -14.87
CA TYR A 20 -10.13 27.62 -16.07
C TYR A 20 -9.16 26.43 -16.16
N PHE A 21 -7.88 26.63 -15.86
CA PHE A 21 -6.92 25.54 -15.79
C PHE A 21 -7.34 24.47 -14.77
N ILE A 22 -7.74 24.89 -13.57
CA ILE A 22 -8.25 23.98 -12.53
C ILE A 22 -9.52 23.27 -13.00
N GLN A 23 -10.44 23.97 -13.65
CA GLN A 23 -11.70 23.40 -14.13
C GLN A 23 -11.48 22.35 -15.23
N PHE A 24 -10.50 22.55 -16.11
CA PHE A 24 -10.22 21.67 -17.26
C PHE A 24 -8.98 20.80 -17.07
N ARG A 25 -8.38 20.75 -15.87
CA ARG A 25 -7.18 19.93 -15.59
C ARG A 25 -7.37 18.45 -15.91
N TRP A 26 -8.59 17.95 -15.89
CA TRP A 26 -8.92 16.57 -16.23
C TRP A 26 -8.50 16.20 -17.67
N ILE A 27 -8.50 17.16 -18.62
CA ILE A 27 -8.02 16.95 -19.99
C ILE A 27 -6.53 16.60 -19.98
N ILE A 28 -5.74 17.39 -19.24
CA ILE A 28 -4.29 17.13 -19.08
C ILE A 28 -4.07 15.79 -18.36
N VAL A 29 -4.88 15.50 -17.34
CA VAL A 29 -4.76 14.22 -16.63
C VAL A 29 -5.01 13.05 -17.56
N ILE A 30 -6.08 13.04 -18.37
CA ILE A 30 -6.42 11.92 -19.24
C ILE A 30 -5.41 11.75 -20.39
N PHE A 31 -5.05 12.86 -21.07
CA PHE A 31 -4.29 12.76 -22.31
C PHE A 31 -2.77 12.86 -22.14
N VAL A 32 -2.30 13.31 -20.98
CA VAL A 32 -0.87 13.46 -20.69
C VAL A 32 -0.47 12.65 -19.47
N VAL A 33 -1.08 12.92 -18.29
CA VAL A 33 -0.64 12.32 -17.02
C VAL A 33 -0.88 10.82 -17.00
N LEU A 34 -2.06 10.35 -17.36
CA LEU A 34 -2.39 8.92 -17.34
C LEU A 34 -1.53 8.11 -18.33
N PRO A 35 -1.38 8.47 -19.61
CA PRO A 35 -0.52 7.74 -20.54
C PRO A 35 0.94 7.68 -20.10
N ILE A 36 1.52 8.80 -19.66
CA ILE A 36 2.89 8.84 -19.16
C ILE A 36 3.03 7.96 -17.90
N SER A 37 2.07 8.07 -16.96
CA SER A 37 2.05 7.24 -15.76
C SER A 37 1.98 5.74 -16.07
N ALA A 38 1.11 5.34 -17.01
CA ALA A 38 0.95 3.95 -17.42
C ALA A 38 2.23 3.42 -18.08
N THR A 39 2.87 4.23 -18.93
CA THR A 39 4.16 3.87 -19.54
C THR A 39 5.25 3.67 -18.49
N LEU A 40 5.38 4.59 -17.54
CA LEU A 40 6.34 4.47 -16.44
C LEU A 40 6.05 3.25 -15.56
N TYR A 41 4.79 3.00 -15.25
CA TYR A 41 4.38 1.81 -14.51
C TYR A 41 4.77 0.53 -15.24
N PHE A 42 4.49 0.47 -16.54
CA PHE A 42 4.84 -0.69 -17.37
C PHE A 42 6.36 -0.94 -17.43
N LEU A 43 7.17 0.12 -17.58
CA LEU A 43 8.63 0.00 -17.56
C LEU A 43 9.15 -0.49 -16.21
N ILE A 44 8.60 0.01 -15.11
CA ILE A 44 8.92 -0.44 -13.75
C ILE A 44 8.54 -1.93 -13.58
N TYR A 45 7.33 -2.29 -14.00
CA TYR A 45 6.85 -3.68 -13.97
C TYR A 45 7.74 -4.63 -14.74
N LEU A 46 8.18 -4.25 -15.95
CA LEU A 46 9.14 -5.05 -16.73
C LEU A 46 10.47 -5.22 -15.98
N GLY A 47 10.96 -4.17 -15.33
CA GLY A 47 12.17 -4.25 -14.50
C GLY A 47 12.00 -5.20 -13.31
N ASP A 48 10.85 -5.18 -12.65
CA ASP A 48 10.54 -6.07 -11.53
C ASP A 48 10.46 -7.54 -11.99
N VAL A 49 9.75 -7.82 -13.11
CA VAL A 49 9.68 -9.17 -13.72
C VAL A 49 11.07 -9.65 -14.12
N TRP A 50 11.87 -8.78 -14.74
CA TRP A 50 13.25 -9.13 -15.08
C TRP A 50 14.09 -9.50 -13.85
N SER A 51 13.91 -8.78 -12.75
CA SER A 51 14.57 -9.10 -11.48
C SER A 51 14.10 -10.46 -10.92
N GLU A 52 12.81 -10.75 -10.99
CA GLU A 52 12.21 -12.01 -10.53
C GLU A 52 12.68 -13.24 -11.34
N MET A 53 13.07 -13.05 -12.60
CA MET A 53 13.64 -14.11 -13.45
C MET A 53 15.07 -14.49 -13.06
N LYS A 54 15.78 -13.65 -12.30
CA LYS A 54 17.14 -13.97 -11.82
C LYS A 54 17.08 -15.04 -10.74
N SER A 55 18.11 -15.89 -10.65
CA SER A 55 18.24 -16.81 -9.51
C SER A 55 18.42 -16.05 -8.19
N PHE A 56 18.05 -16.68 -7.08
CA PHE A 56 18.25 -16.12 -5.74
C PHE A 56 19.72 -15.79 -5.47
N GLU A 57 20.65 -16.66 -5.87
CA GLU A 57 22.10 -16.45 -5.76
C GLU A 57 22.56 -15.20 -6.48
N LYS A 58 22.05 -14.94 -7.70
CA LYS A 58 22.40 -13.75 -8.45
C LYS A 58 21.87 -12.49 -7.76
N ARG A 59 20.62 -12.54 -7.25
CA ARG A 59 20.04 -11.42 -6.48
C ARG A 59 20.80 -11.16 -5.20
N GLN A 60 21.23 -12.21 -4.48
CA GLN A 60 22.08 -12.08 -3.30
C GLN A 60 23.42 -11.42 -3.63
N LYS A 61 24.08 -11.83 -4.70
CA LYS A 61 25.34 -11.20 -5.14
C LYS A 61 25.16 -9.72 -5.48
N GLU A 62 24.10 -9.38 -6.20
CA GLU A 62 23.76 -7.98 -6.51
C GLU A 62 23.48 -7.18 -5.23
N HIS A 63 22.79 -7.77 -4.26
CA HIS A 63 22.55 -7.19 -2.94
C HIS A 63 23.86 -6.86 -2.23
N ASP A 64 24.77 -7.84 -2.11
CA ASP A 64 26.06 -7.67 -1.43
C ASP A 64 26.92 -6.57 -2.08
N GLU A 65 26.91 -6.51 -3.42
CA GLU A 65 27.60 -5.46 -4.18
C GLU A 65 26.98 -4.07 -3.89
N ASN A 66 25.66 -3.97 -3.82
CA ASN A 66 24.97 -2.72 -3.52
C ASN A 66 25.20 -2.28 -2.06
N VAL A 67 25.20 -3.20 -1.11
CA VAL A 67 25.56 -2.92 0.29
C VAL A 67 26.99 -2.38 0.38
N LYS A 68 27.96 -2.99 -0.33
CA LYS A 68 29.34 -2.49 -0.38
C LYS A 68 29.42 -1.08 -0.95
N LYS A 69 28.61 -0.73 -1.97
CA LYS A 69 28.54 0.64 -2.52
C LYS A 69 28.03 1.64 -1.48
N VAL A 70 26.96 1.29 -0.72
CA VAL A 70 26.42 2.13 0.36
C VAL A 70 27.48 2.35 1.45
N ILE A 71 28.14 1.29 1.91
CA ILE A 71 29.20 1.35 2.91
C ILE A 71 30.36 2.23 2.43
N LYS A 72 30.82 2.01 1.20
CA LYS A 72 31.91 2.83 0.59
C LYS A 72 31.50 4.31 0.52
N ARG A 73 30.25 4.59 0.13
CA ARG A 73 29.73 5.97 0.06
C ARG A 73 29.73 6.63 1.43
N LEU A 74 29.25 5.94 2.48
CA LEU A 74 29.21 6.45 3.84
C LEU A 74 30.61 6.69 4.42
N LYS A 75 31.54 5.75 4.22
CA LYS A 75 32.94 5.90 4.68
C LYS A 75 33.68 7.05 4.00
N GLY A 76 33.25 7.45 2.80
CA GLY A 76 33.80 8.61 2.08
C GLY A 76 33.21 9.96 2.50
N ARG A 77 32.29 10.00 3.50
CA ARG A 77 31.68 11.23 3.99
C ARG A 77 32.65 11.97 4.93
N ASP A 78 32.83 13.25 4.69
CA ASP A 78 33.46 14.17 5.65
C ASP A 78 32.39 14.87 6.48
N ALA A 79 32.20 14.44 7.73
CA ALA A 79 31.16 14.99 8.62
C ALA A 79 31.27 16.49 8.89
N ALA A 80 32.44 17.10 8.68
CA ALA A 80 32.64 18.53 8.86
C ALA A 80 32.22 19.36 7.65
N LYS A 81 32.26 18.78 6.44
CA LYS A 81 31.94 19.44 5.17
C LYS A 81 30.62 19.02 4.58
N ASP A 82 30.34 17.72 4.64
CA ASP A 82 29.12 17.12 4.10
C ASP A 82 28.00 17.23 5.13
N GLY A 83 26.84 17.68 4.78
CA GLY A 83 25.70 17.82 5.70
C GLY A 83 25.20 16.48 6.29
N LEU A 84 23.99 16.46 6.82
CA LEU A 84 23.34 15.26 7.33
C LEU A 84 23.12 14.24 6.22
N VAL A 85 23.18 12.96 6.55
CA VAL A 85 22.97 11.88 5.58
C VAL A 85 21.48 11.72 5.28
N CYS A 86 21.13 11.53 4.03
CA CYS A 86 19.77 11.21 3.61
C CYS A 86 19.74 10.24 2.42
N THR A 87 18.59 9.65 2.16
CA THR A 87 18.39 8.87 0.92
C THR A 87 18.30 9.80 -0.29
N ALA A 88 18.91 9.41 -1.41
CA ALA A 88 18.79 10.10 -2.69
C ALA A 88 17.40 9.88 -3.37
N ARG A 89 16.37 9.56 -2.58
CA ARG A 89 15.03 9.26 -3.09
C ARG A 89 14.43 10.47 -3.80
N LYS A 90 14.10 10.28 -5.06
CA LYS A 90 13.48 11.34 -5.86
C LYS A 90 12.11 11.70 -5.29
N PRO A 91 11.76 12.99 -5.19
CA PRO A 91 10.49 13.44 -4.57
C PRO A 91 9.24 12.82 -5.21
N TRP A 92 9.31 12.58 -6.52
CA TRP A 92 8.22 12.06 -7.31
C TRP A 92 7.97 10.55 -7.12
N ILE A 93 8.81 9.82 -6.39
CA ILE A 93 8.60 8.41 -6.04
C ILE A 93 7.85 8.27 -4.71
N ALA A 94 7.83 9.32 -3.87
CA ALA A 94 7.17 9.26 -2.58
C ALA A 94 5.64 9.42 -2.73
N VAL A 95 4.88 8.51 -2.11
CA VAL A 95 3.41 8.63 -2.03
C VAL A 95 3.01 9.89 -1.23
N GLY A 96 3.75 10.19 -0.14
CA GLY A 96 3.58 11.47 0.55
C GLY A 96 4.10 12.62 -0.31
N MET A 97 3.25 13.58 -0.62
CA MET A 97 3.57 14.77 -1.42
C MET A 97 4.48 15.76 -0.70
N ARG A 98 5.53 15.28 -0.03
CA ARG A 98 6.46 16.13 0.72
C ARG A 98 7.44 16.79 -0.24
N ASN A 99 7.60 18.11 -0.11
CA ASN A 99 8.73 18.79 -0.70
C ASN A 99 10.00 18.41 0.07
N VAL A 100 10.95 17.77 -0.61
CA VAL A 100 12.22 17.29 -0.02
C VAL A 100 13.41 18.09 -0.51
N ASP A 101 13.20 19.19 -1.26
CA ASP A 101 14.28 19.98 -1.84
C ASP A 101 15.20 20.57 -0.77
N TYR A 102 14.66 20.88 0.42
CA TYR A 102 15.47 21.33 1.57
C TYR A 102 16.49 20.30 2.02
N LYS A 103 16.21 18.98 1.83
CA LYS A 103 17.15 17.90 2.15
C LYS A 103 18.30 17.86 1.14
N ARG A 104 18.01 18.06 -0.16
CA ARG A 104 18.99 17.95 -1.24
C ARG A 104 20.03 19.05 -1.21
N ALA A 105 19.63 20.27 -0.85
CA ALA A 105 20.52 21.42 -0.86
C ALA A 105 21.63 21.37 0.18
N ARG A 106 21.51 20.51 1.23
CA ARG A 106 22.39 20.53 2.40
C ARG A 106 22.73 19.14 2.96
N HIS A 107 22.46 18.06 2.24
CA HIS A 107 22.62 16.71 2.77
C HIS A 107 23.50 15.85 1.87
N PHE A 108 24.19 14.89 2.51
CA PHE A 108 24.95 13.86 1.86
C PHE A 108 24.02 12.74 1.39
N GLU A 109 23.83 12.62 0.09
CA GLU A 109 22.89 11.66 -0.50
C GLU A 109 23.52 10.27 -0.68
N VAL A 110 22.76 9.24 -0.27
CA VAL A 110 23.05 7.82 -0.47
C VAL A 110 21.94 7.20 -1.31
N ASP A 111 22.28 6.67 -2.47
CA ASP A 111 21.31 6.07 -3.39
C ASP A 111 21.00 4.62 -3.00
N LEU A 112 19.72 4.36 -2.70
CA LEU A 112 19.18 3.04 -2.40
C LEU A 112 18.31 2.48 -3.52
N SER A 113 18.26 3.12 -4.70
CA SER A 113 17.34 2.77 -5.79
C SER A 113 17.50 1.36 -6.33
N ALA A 114 18.68 0.75 -6.13
CA ALA A 114 18.99 -0.62 -6.54
C ALA A 114 18.40 -1.71 -5.63
N PHE A 115 17.94 -1.38 -4.40
CA PHE A 115 17.45 -2.34 -3.41
C PHE A 115 15.99 -2.71 -3.66
N ARG A 116 15.73 -3.54 -4.69
CA ARG A 116 14.39 -3.90 -5.18
C ARG A 116 14.18 -5.40 -5.39
N ASN A 117 15.05 -6.25 -4.83
CA ASN A 117 15.01 -7.69 -5.04
C ASN A 117 14.29 -8.39 -3.89
N ILE A 118 13.50 -9.42 -4.21
CA ILE A 118 13.14 -10.48 -3.26
C ILE A 118 14.35 -11.41 -3.19
N LEU A 119 15.05 -11.40 -2.06
CA LEU A 119 16.31 -12.11 -1.90
C LEU A 119 16.08 -13.61 -1.66
N GLU A 120 15.04 -13.94 -0.87
CA GLU A 120 14.75 -15.32 -0.50
C GLU A 120 13.26 -15.50 -0.14
N ILE A 121 12.72 -16.67 -0.45
CA ILE A 121 11.44 -17.16 0.09
C ILE A 121 11.73 -18.52 0.74
N ASP A 122 11.92 -18.49 2.05
CA ASP A 122 12.17 -19.69 2.86
C ASP A 122 10.84 -20.26 3.35
N LYS A 123 10.44 -21.40 2.75
CA LYS A 123 9.17 -22.07 3.07
C LYS A 123 9.24 -22.87 4.37
N ASP A 124 10.42 -23.28 4.77
CA ASP A 124 10.60 -24.09 6.00
C ASP A 124 10.58 -23.18 7.23
N ARG A 125 11.22 -22.02 7.14
CA ARG A 125 11.21 -20.99 8.18
C ARG A 125 9.98 -20.07 8.08
N MET A 126 9.22 -20.14 7.00
CA MET A 126 8.10 -19.25 6.70
C MET A 126 8.51 -17.76 6.72
N ILE A 127 9.58 -17.43 6.01
CA ILE A 127 10.16 -16.09 5.95
C ILE A 127 10.39 -15.66 4.50
N ALA A 128 10.05 -14.40 4.22
CA ALA A 128 10.49 -13.69 3.01
C ALA A 128 11.59 -12.71 3.40
N ARG A 129 12.79 -12.85 2.82
CA ARG A 129 13.87 -11.87 2.94
C ARG A 129 13.86 -10.96 1.71
N VAL A 130 13.65 -9.68 1.93
CA VAL A 130 13.35 -8.70 0.87
C VAL A 130 14.09 -7.40 1.09
N GLU A 131 14.42 -6.71 0.02
CA GLU A 131 15.00 -5.37 0.03
C GLU A 131 13.94 -4.28 0.23
N PRO A 132 14.30 -3.09 0.77
CA PRO A 132 13.33 -2.09 1.23
C PRO A 132 12.46 -1.46 0.14
N LEU A 133 12.88 -1.47 -1.12
CA LEU A 133 12.07 -0.94 -2.23
C LEU A 133 11.20 -1.98 -2.93
N VAL A 134 11.23 -3.23 -2.47
CA VAL A 134 10.25 -4.24 -2.89
C VAL A 134 8.88 -3.78 -2.45
N ASN A 135 7.90 -3.85 -3.36
CA ASN A 135 6.52 -3.44 -3.07
C ASN A 135 5.60 -4.65 -2.82
N MET A 136 4.43 -4.37 -2.26
CA MET A 136 3.45 -5.40 -1.91
C MET A 136 2.97 -6.19 -3.14
N GLY A 137 2.84 -5.53 -4.29
CA GLY A 137 2.46 -6.18 -5.54
C GLY A 137 3.49 -7.18 -6.05
N GLN A 138 4.81 -6.90 -5.87
CA GLN A 138 5.89 -7.84 -6.19
C GLN A 138 5.83 -9.07 -5.27
N ILE A 139 5.74 -8.86 -3.95
CA ILE A 139 5.71 -9.96 -2.99
C ILE A 139 4.50 -10.85 -3.25
N SER A 140 3.30 -10.29 -3.37
CA SER A 140 2.08 -11.06 -3.59
C SER A 140 2.09 -11.81 -4.94
N ARG A 141 2.75 -11.27 -5.97
CA ARG A 141 2.91 -11.93 -7.26
C ARG A 141 3.73 -13.22 -7.15
N VAL A 142 4.75 -13.22 -6.29
CA VAL A 142 5.65 -14.37 -6.08
C VAL A 142 5.04 -15.35 -5.08
N THR A 143 4.48 -14.87 -3.96
CA THR A 143 4.08 -15.73 -2.84
C THR A 143 2.69 -16.35 -3.00
N VAL A 144 1.70 -15.60 -3.52
CA VAL A 144 0.31 -16.12 -3.63
C VAL A 144 0.20 -17.38 -4.49
N PRO A 145 0.91 -17.53 -5.64
CA PRO A 145 0.92 -18.80 -6.39
C PRO A 145 1.49 -20.00 -5.60
N MET A 146 2.26 -19.73 -4.53
CA MET A 146 2.79 -20.76 -3.62
C MET A 146 1.84 -21.05 -2.45
N ASN A 147 0.65 -20.50 -2.42
CA ASN A 147 -0.27 -20.47 -1.29
C ASN A 147 0.34 -19.88 -0.02
N LEU A 148 1.20 -18.88 -0.19
CA LEU A 148 1.85 -18.12 0.88
C LEU A 148 1.58 -16.63 0.72
N SER A 149 1.63 -15.91 1.83
CA SER A 149 1.55 -14.45 1.86
C SER A 149 2.30 -13.88 3.06
N LEU A 150 2.62 -12.58 3.03
CA LEU A 150 2.93 -11.87 4.27
C LEU A 150 1.73 -11.94 5.21
N ALA A 151 1.98 -11.97 6.52
CA ALA A 151 0.92 -12.00 7.53
C ALA A 151 0.06 -10.70 7.51
N VAL A 152 0.68 -9.57 7.20
CA VAL A 152 0.04 -8.27 7.00
C VAL A 152 0.40 -7.75 5.61
N VAL A 153 -0.59 -7.58 4.73
CA VAL A 153 -0.39 -7.11 3.35
C VAL A 153 -1.11 -5.79 3.16
N ALA A 154 -0.36 -4.75 2.82
CA ALA A 154 -0.95 -3.46 2.51
C ALA A 154 -1.76 -3.50 1.21
N GLU A 155 -2.91 -2.82 1.24
CA GLU A 155 -3.94 -2.84 0.20
C GLU A 155 -3.51 -2.22 -1.14
N LEU A 156 -2.51 -1.33 -1.10
CA LEU A 156 -1.94 -0.71 -2.29
C LEU A 156 -0.67 -1.46 -2.70
N ASP A 157 -0.64 -1.97 -3.91
CA ASP A 157 0.48 -2.77 -4.42
C ASP A 157 1.80 -1.98 -4.56
N ASP A 158 1.76 -0.66 -4.69
CA ASP A 158 2.92 0.22 -4.80
C ASP A 158 3.61 0.53 -3.44
N LEU A 159 3.00 0.18 -2.30
CA LEU A 159 3.61 0.41 -0.99
C LEU A 159 4.82 -0.49 -0.80
N THR A 160 5.94 0.11 -0.39
CA THR A 160 7.22 -0.58 -0.25
C THR A 160 7.45 -1.05 1.17
N VAL A 161 8.19 -2.15 1.33
CA VAL A 161 8.61 -2.71 2.62
C VAL A 161 9.25 -1.64 3.52
N GLY A 162 10.22 -0.90 3.02
CA GLY A 162 10.86 0.16 3.80
C GLY A 162 9.92 1.30 4.18
N GLY A 163 8.91 1.58 3.35
CA GLY A 163 7.85 2.55 3.66
C GLY A 163 6.93 2.08 4.77
N LEU A 164 6.54 0.81 4.77
CA LEU A 164 5.69 0.20 5.80
C LEU A 164 6.42 0.05 7.14
N ILE A 165 7.70 -0.35 7.12
CA ILE A 165 8.54 -0.42 8.34
C ILE A 165 8.66 0.97 8.99
N ASN A 166 8.83 2.02 8.19
CA ASN A 166 8.92 3.40 8.69
C ASN A 166 7.55 4.11 8.82
N GLY A 167 6.46 3.41 8.53
CA GLY A 167 5.08 3.84 8.68
C GLY A 167 4.31 2.95 9.64
N TYR A 168 2.97 2.94 9.51
CA TYR A 168 2.14 2.17 10.44
C TYR A 168 1.81 0.76 9.92
N GLY A 169 1.40 0.61 8.67
CA GLY A 169 1.06 -0.68 8.09
C GLY A 169 -0.03 -1.43 8.85
N ILE A 170 -1.14 -0.75 9.18
CA ILE A 170 -2.35 -1.38 9.73
C ILE A 170 -3.20 -1.86 8.57
N GLU A 171 -3.60 -3.13 8.60
CA GLU A 171 -4.38 -3.76 7.55
C GLU A 171 -5.47 -4.68 8.13
N GLY A 172 -6.33 -5.21 7.27
CA GLY A 172 -7.47 -6.02 7.69
C GLY A 172 -7.15 -7.28 8.52
N SER A 173 -5.90 -7.75 8.50
CA SER A 173 -5.43 -8.89 9.32
C SER A 173 -4.68 -8.47 10.59
N SER A 174 -4.56 -7.17 10.86
CA SER A 174 -3.78 -6.65 11.99
C SER A 174 -4.33 -7.01 13.37
N HIS A 175 -5.61 -7.35 13.48
CA HIS A 175 -6.21 -7.86 14.72
C HIS A 175 -5.66 -9.24 15.13
N ILE A 176 -5.06 -9.99 14.20
CA ILE A 176 -4.40 -11.27 14.46
C ILE A 176 -2.90 -11.10 14.59
N TYR A 177 -2.29 -10.32 13.68
CA TYR A 177 -0.84 -10.31 13.50
C TYR A 177 -0.15 -9.03 13.98
N GLY A 178 -0.91 -8.03 14.46
CA GLY A 178 -0.38 -6.72 14.81
C GLY A 178 -0.12 -5.84 13.58
N LEU A 179 0.78 -4.89 13.69
CA LEU A 179 1.21 -4.02 12.61
C LEU A 179 2.14 -4.77 11.64
N PHE A 180 2.37 -4.21 10.47
CA PHE A 180 3.35 -4.76 9.52
C PHE A 180 4.72 -5.00 10.18
N THR A 181 5.16 -4.06 11.03
CA THR A 181 6.42 -4.15 11.75
C THR A 181 6.48 -5.27 12.78
N ASP A 182 5.33 -5.68 13.34
CA ASP A 182 5.25 -6.80 14.29
C ASP A 182 5.50 -8.16 13.61
N THR A 183 5.37 -8.21 12.28
CA THR A 183 5.63 -9.40 11.46
C THR A 183 7.07 -9.51 10.98
N VAL A 184 7.93 -8.51 11.27
CA VAL A 184 9.35 -8.53 10.89
C VAL A 184 10.15 -9.31 11.94
N GLU A 185 11.03 -10.20 11.47
CA GLU A 185 11.87 -11.05 12.31
C GLU A 185 13.32 -10.54 12.37
N ALA A 186 13.78 -9.85 11.34
CA ALA A 186 15.11 -9.24 11.33
C ALA A 186 15.17 -8.03 10.39
N TYR A 187 16.03 -7.09 10.74
CA TYR A 187 16.43 -5.95 9.88
C TYR A 187 17.91 -6.02 9.57
N GLU A 188 18.28 -5.82 8.33
CA GLU A 188 19.67 -5.57 7.91
C GLU A 188 19.84 -4.09 7.62
N ILE A 189 20.78 -3.44 8.32
CA ILE A 189 20.92 -1.99 8.32
C ILE A 189 22.37 -1.60 8.21
N VAL A 190 22.66 -0.63 7.36
CA VAL A 190 23.95 0.04 7.33
C VAL A 190 23.88 1.28 8.22
N LEU A 191 24.63 1.27 9.31
CA LEU A 191 24.73 2.37 10.27
C LEU A 191 25.50 3.56 9.69
N ALA A 192 25.42 4.71 10.34
CA ALA A 192 26.07 5.94 9.88
C ALA A 192 27.60 5.82 9.72
N GLY A 193 28.26 4.94 10.47
CA GLY A 193 29.68 4.62 10.36
C GLY A 193 30.03 3.69 9.19
N GLY A 194 29.04 3.18 8.47
CA GLY A 194 29.24 2.20 7.39
C GLY A 194 29.40 0.77 7.89
N GLU A 195 28.91 0.46 9.07
CA GLU A 195 28.82 -0.89 9.63
C GLU A 195 27.49 -1.52 9.17
N LEU A 196 27.53 -2.75 8.64
CA LEU A 196 26.34 -3.55 8.35
C LEU A 196 26.03 -4.40 9.57
N VAL A 197 24.83 -4.23 10.12
CA VAL A 197 24.34 -5.00 11.25
C VAL A 197 23.03 -5.72 10.91
N ARG A 198 22.83 -6.90 11.49
CA ARG A 198 21.55 -7.62 11.48
C ARG A 198 20.95 -7.55 12.87
N ALA A 199 19.86 -6.81 13.01
CA ALA A 199 19.13 -6.63 14.28
C ALA A 199 17.96 -7.61 14.35
N THR A 200 17.87 -8.35 15.44
CA THR A 200 16.78 -9.27 15.78
C THR A 200 16.27 -8.97 17.18
N ARG A 201 15.18 -9.63 17.60
CA ARG A 201 14.54 -9.43 18.92
C ARG A 201 15.47 -9.77 20.08
N ASP A 202 16.42 -10.67 19.88
CA ASP A 202 17.17 -11.39 20.92
C ASP A 202 18.70 -11.36 20.75
N ASN A 203 19.22 -10.60 19.78
CA ASN A 203 20.69 -10.45 19.63
C ASN A 203 21.19 -9.13 20.26
N GLU A 204 22.51 -8.89 20.15
CA GLU A 204 23.16 -7.66 20.66
C GLU A 204 22.60 -6.35 20.11
N TYR A 205 21.85 -6.40 19.00
CA TYR A 205 21.19 -5.26 18.36
C TYR A 205 19.68 -5.21 18.65
N SER A 206 19.19 -5.88 19.71
CA SER A 206 17.77 -5.92 20.05
C SER A 206 17.18 -4.52 20.28
N ASP A 207 17.91 -3.63 20.94
CA ASP A 207 17.46 -2.24 21.13
C ASP A 207 17.27 -1.52 19.79
N LEU A 208 18.19 -1.75 18.84
CA LEU A 208 18.06 -1.23 17.50
C LEU A 208 16.85 -1.86 16.77
N PHE A 209 16.63 -3.16 16.93
CA PHE A 209 15.48 -3.84 16.35
C PHE A 209 14.17 -3.16 16.75
N TYR A 210 13.98 -2.88 18.02
CA TYR A 210 12.77 -2.21 18.51
C TYR A 210 12.70 -0.70 18.20
N ALA A 211 13.84 -0.07 17.92
CA ALA A 211 13.89 1.35 17.59
C ALA A 211 13.68 1.66 16.09
N ILE A 212 13.87 0.69 15.19
CA ILE A 212 13.75 0.87 13.74
C ILE A 212 12.33 1.20 13.28
N PRO A 213 11.27 0.50 13.77
CA PRO A 213 9.91 0.87 13.45
C PRO A 213 9.67 2.36 13.70
N TRP A 214 9.15 3.04 12.66
CA TRP A 214 8.83 4.48 12.70
C TRP A 214 9.99 5.45 12.91
N SER A 215 11.24 4.94 12.86
CA SER A 215 12.43 5.78 12.97
C SER A 215 12.59 6.79 11.84
N GLN A 216 11.77 6.70 10.78
CA GLN A 216 11.84 7.53 9.57
C GLN A 216 13.21 7.44 8.87
N GLY A 217 13.94 6.32 9.08
CA GLY A 217 15.28 6.10 8.54
C GLY A 217 16.38 6.92 9.23
N THR A 218 16.14 7.42 10.45
CA THR A 218 17.13 8.24 11.18
C THR A 218 18.24 7.43 11.82
N LEU A 219 18.05 6.12 12.02
CA LEU A 219 19.01 5.23 12.68
C LEU A 219 20.00 4.55 11.73
N GLY A 220 19.72 4.55 10.43
CA GLY A 220 20.56 3.93 9.43
C GLY A 220 19.79 3.66 8.13
N PHE A 221 20.48 3.02 7.18
CA PHE A 221 19.91 2.64 5.90
C PHE A 221 19.48 1.17 5.94
N LEU A 222 18.16 0.94 5.95
CA LEU A 222 17.60 -0.39 5.79
C LEU A 222 17.99 -0.92 4.41
N VAL A 223 18.60 -2.11 4.36
CA VAL A 223 19.03 -2.77 3.11
C VAL A 223 18.33 -4.10 2.86
N ALA A 224 17.88 -4.79 3.93
CA ALA A 224 16.98 -5.93 3.82
C ALA A 224 16.12 -6.07 5.09
N ALA A 225 15.01 -6.82 4.98
CA ALA A 225 14.18 -7.24 6.10
C ALA A 225 13.74 -8.69 5.89
N GLU A 226 13.68 -9.46 6.98
CA GLU A 226 13.09 -10.79 7.04
C GLU A 226 11.67 -10.66 7.60
N ILE A 227 10.66 -11.08 6.84
CA ILE A 227 9.25 -10.86 7.17
C ILE A 227 8.52 -12.19 7.18
N ARG A 228 7.68 -12.42 8.18
CA ARG A 228 6.92 -13.64 8.37
C ARG A 228 5.93 -13.89 7.24
N LEU A 229 5.91 -15.14 6.77
CA LEU A 229 4.92 -15.67 5.85
C LEU A 229 3.85 -16.46 6.60
N VAL A 230 2.67 -16.55 6.00
CA VAL A 230 1.55 -17.37 6.47
C VAL A 230 0.99 -18.18 5.30
N HIS A 231 0.40 -19.33 5.62
CA HIS A 231 -0.36 -20.11 4.65
C HIS A 231 -1.69 -19.44 4.32
N ILE A 232 -2.03 -19.43 3.05
CA ILE A 232 -3.27 -18.85 2.53
C ILE A 232 -4.01 -19.84 1.62
N LYS A 233 -5.24 -19.47 1.23
CA LYS A 233 -5.97 -20.18 0.18
C LYS A 233 -6.18 -19.27 -1.02
N GLU A 234 -6.62 -19.84 -2.14
CA GLU A 234 -6.68 -19.16 -3.44
C GLU A 234 -7.74 -18.05 -3.51
N TYR A 235 -8.76 -18.10 -2.65
CA TYR A 235 -9.86 -17.15 -2.62
C TYR A 235 -10.07 -16.58 -1.22
N MET A 236 -10.61 -15.37 -1.20
CA MET A 236 -11.18 -14.72 -0.03
C MET A 236 -12.71 -14.78 -0.14
N LYS A 237 -13.36 -15.45 0.83
CA LYS A 237 -14.81 -15.37 1.04
C LYS A 237 -15.09 -14.11 1.80
N LEU A 238 -15.74 -13.14 1.17
CA LEU A 238 -16.00 -11.82 1.73
C LEU A 238 -17.49 -11.63 1.98
N THR A 239 -17.85 -11.34 3.23
CA THR A 239 -19.21 -11.03 3.66
C THR A 239 -19.33 -9.52 3.84
N TYR A 240 -20.29 -8.90 3.17
CA TYR A 240 -20.60 -7.47 3.27
C TYR A 240 -21.79 -7.27 4.17
N ILE A 241 -21.62 -6.55 5.28
CA ILE A 241 -22.62 -6.33 6.32
C ILE A 241 -22.94 -4.85 6.38
N PRO A 242 -24.09 -4.41 5.85
CA PRO A 242 -24.51 -3.02 5.97
C PRO A 242 -24.94 -2.69 7.40
N VAL A 243 -24.45 -1.58 7.92
CA VAL A 243 -24.83 -1.04 9.23
C VAL A 243 -25.42 0.35 9.03
N LYS A 244 -26.62 0.58 9.59
CA LYS A 244 -27.34 1.87 9.55
C LYS A 244 -27.79 2.26 10.95
N GLY A 245 -27.62 3.51 11.29
CA GLY A 245 -27.97 4.06 12.59
C GLY A 245 -27.20 5.34 12.86
N ASP A 246 -27.08 5.71 14.10
CA ASP A 246 -26.18 6.81 14.51
C ASP A 246 -24.71 6.38 14.47
N LEU A 247 -23.80 7.33 14.73
CA LEU A 247 -22.37 7.06 14.70
C LEU A 247 -21.95 5.96 15.69
N GLN A 248 -22.63 5.89 16.85
CA GLN A 248 -22.36 4.86 17.86
C GLN A 248 -22.75 3.48 17.32
N THR A 249 -23.91 3.36 16.65
CA THR A 249 -24.34 2.11 16.01
C THR A 249 -23.37 1.67 14.93
N VAL A 250 -22.88 2.60 14.09
CA VAL A 250 -21.89 2.27 13.05
C VAL A 250 -20.56 1.82 13.67
N ALA A 251 -20.10 2.51 14.72
CA ALA A 251 -18.88 2.13 15.43
C ALA A 251 -19.03 0.76 16.13
N GLN A 252 -20.18 0.49 16.76
CA GLN A 252 -20.46 -0.80 17.40
C GLN A 252 -20.48 -1.92 16.35
N GLY A 253 -21.08 -1.71 15.19
CA GLY A 253 -21.07 -2.70 14.10
C GLY A 253 -19.65 -3.05 13.62
N TYR A 254 -18.73 -2.09 13.64
CA TYR A 254 -17.31 -2.37 13.38
C TYR A 254 -16.70 -3.21 14.50
N MET A 255 -16.93 -2.85 15.76
CA MET A 255 -16.40 -3.61 16.91
C MET A 255 -16.94 -5.03 16.93
N ASP A 256 -18.22 -5.23 16.64
CA ASP A 256 -18.85 -6.56 16.59
C ASP A 256 -18.29 -7.45 15.46
N SER A 257 -17.68 -6.86 14.43
CA SER A 257 -17.06 -7.60 13.34
C SER A 257 -15.84 -8.40 13.78
N PHE A 258 -15.20 -8.05 14.90
CA PHE A 258 -14.06 -8.77 15.46
C PHE A 258 -14.48 -10.00 16.28
N ALA A 259 -15.73 -10.06 16.72
CA ALA A 259 -16.24 -11.21 17.42
C ALA A 259 -16.60 -12.33 16.43
N PRO A 260 -16.32 -13.59 16.76
CA PRO A 260 -16.83 -14.72 15.97
C PRO A 260 -18.35 -14.74 16.03
N ARG A 261 -19.02 -14.83 14.86
CA ARG A 261 -20.49 -14.78 14.77
C ARG A 261 -21.22 -15.89 15.52
N ASP A 262 -20.56 -17.02 15.72
CA ASP A 262 -21.08 -18.21 16.43
C ASP A 262 -20.48 -18.39 17.84
N GLY A 263 -19.70 -17.40 18.31
CA GLY A 263 -19.07 -17.44 19.63
C GLY A 263 -17.85 -18.36 19.74
N ASP A 264 -17.41 -18.99 18.65
CA ASP A 264 -16.22 -19.86 18.64
C ASP A 264 -14.94 -19.03 18.40
N PRO A 265 -14.03 -18.90 19.40
CA PRO A 265 -12.78 -18.16 19.23
C PRO A 265 -11.88 -18.67 18.10
N ALA A 266 -12.03 -19.96 17.71
CA ALA A 266 -11.28 -20.53 16.59
C ALA A 266 -11.74 -20.00 15.22
N LYS A 267 -12.86 -19.29 15.18
CA LYS A 267 -13.45 -18.72 13.96
C LYS A 267 -13.31 -17.20 13.88
N ILE A 268 -12.27 -16.64 14.50
CA ILE A 268 -11.91 -15.24 14.30
C ILE A 268 -11.69 -15.02 12.80
N PRO A 269 -12.31 -13.98 12.19
CA PRO A 269 -12.11 -13.70 10.77
C PRO A 269 -10.65 -13.46 10.42
N ASP A 270 -10.22 -13.94 9.25
CA ASP A 270 -8.85 -13.68 8.75
C ASP A 270 -8.65 -12.18 8.42
N PHE A 271 -9.70 -11.50 7.96
CA PHE A 271 -9.68 -10.08 7.59
C PHE A 271 -10.94 -9.36 8.04
N ILE A 272 -10.77 -8.13 8.51
CA ILE A 272 -11.86 -7.22 8.88
C ILE A 272 -11.57 -5.85 8.30
N GLU A 273 -12.56 -5.26 7.66
CA GLU A 273 -12.50 -3.91 7.12
C GLU A 273 -13.85 -3.21 7.32
N GLY A 274 -13.81 -1.94 7.68
CA GLY A 274 -15.00 -1.09 7.79
C GLY A 274 -14.92 0.10 6.84
N MET A 275 -15.95 0.30 6.03
CA MET A 275 -16.11 1.49 5.19
C MET A 275 -17.27 2.34 5.69
N VAL A 276 -16.99 3.53 6.17
CA VAL A 276 -17.96 4.51 6.64
C VAL A 276 -18.26 5.50 5.52
N TYR A 277 -19.50 5.56 5.09
CA TYR A 277 -19.97 6.42 3.98
C TYR A 277 -20.60 7.71 4.45
N SER A 278 -21.15 7.69 5.67
CA SER A 278 -21.70 8.87 6.37
C SER A 278 -21.64 8.63 7.87
N SER A 279 -22.06 9.61 8.66
CA SER A 279 -22.22 9.45 10.11
C SER A 279 -23.27 8.42 10.52
N THR A 280 -24.08 7.94 9.56
CA THR A 280 -25.22 7.04 9.80
C THR A 280 -25.18 5.75 8.98
N GLU A 281 -24.21 5.58 8.10
CA GLU A 281 -24.13 4.42 7.22
C GLU A 281 -22.69 3.92 7.04
N GLY A 282 -22.48 2.64 7.26
CA GLY A 282 -21.23 1.93 7.02
C GLY A 282 -21.46 0.54 6.45
N VAL A 283 -20.42 -0.04 5.88
CA VAL A 283 -20.39 -1.44 5.47
C VAL A 283 -19.18 -2.09 6.12
N MET A 284 -19.45 -3.10 6.94
CA MET A 284 -18.41 -3.94 7.54
C MET A 284 -18.18 -5.13 6.63
N MET A 285 -16.91 -5.49 6.44
CA MET A 285 -16.51 -6.59 5.58
C MET A 285 -15.72 -7.58 6.39
N ILE A 286 -16.16 -8.84 6.38
CA ILE A 286 -15.52 -9.96 7.05
C ILE A 286 -14.99 -10.91 5.99
N GLY A 287 -13.67 -11.13 6.00
CA GLY A 287 -12.99 -11.99 5.04
C GLY A 287 -12.43 -13.25 5.70
N ASN A 288 -12.64 -14.40 5.05
CA ASN A 288 -12.03 -15.67 5.43
C ASN A 288 -11.43 -16.36 4.21
N TYR A 289 -10.27 -16.99 4.36
CA TYR A 289 -9.66 -17.75 3.29
C TYR A 289 -10.53 -18.94 2.88
N ALA A 290 -10.75 -19.09 1.59
CA ALA A 290 -11.56 -20.15 1.01
C ALA A 290 -10.78 -20.92 -0.07
N SER A 291 -11.01 -22.23 -0.16
CA SER A 291 -10.42 -23.03 -1.22
C SER A 291 -11.09 -22.78 -2.58
N ARG A 292 -10.41 -23.15 -3.64
CA ARG A 292 -10.95 -23.11 -4.99
C ARG A 292 -12.22 -23.92 -5.16
N GLU A 293 -12.29 -25.08 -4.50
CA GLU A 293 -13.45 -25.97 -4.53
C GLU A 293 -14.65 -25.29 -3.87
N GLU A 294 -14.45 -24.65 -2.73
CA GLU A 294 -15.50 -23.91 -2.05
C GLU A 294 -15.98 -22.73 -2.93
N ALA A 295 -15.06 -21.93 -3.44
CA ALA A 295 -15.40 -20.76 -4.26
C ALA A 295 -16.17 -21.12 -5.54
N LYS A 296 -15.89 -22.29 -6.14
CA LYS A 296 -16.51 -22.77 -7.38
C LYS A 296 -17.78 -23.58 -7.18
N LYS A 297 -18.24 -23.80 -5.96
CA LYS A 297 -19.53 -24.49 -5.73
C LYS A 297 -20.67 -23.76 -6.45
N LYS A 298 -21.61 -24.55 -6.97
CA LYS A 298 -22.79 -24.02 -7.69
C LYS A 298 -23.57 -23.05 -6.77
N GLY A 299 -23.84 -21.87 -7.28
CA GLY A 299 -24.54 -20.81 -6.54
C GLY A 299 -23.61 -19.78 -5.92
N ASN A 300 -22.32 -20.07 -5.76
CA ASN A 300 -21.35 -19.09 -5.27
C ASN A 300 -20.97 -18.09 -6.37
N ARG A 301 -20.80 -16.83 -5.95
CA ARG A 301 -20.42 -15.74 -6.85
C ARG A 301 -18.93 -15.46 -6.73
N ILE A 302 -18.21 -15.59 -7.83
CA ILE A 302 -16.81 -15.16 -7.94
C ILE A 302 -16.80 -13.74 -8.54
N ASN A 303 -16.10 -12.82 -7.85
CA ASN A 303 -15.92 -11.44 -8.29
C ASN A 303 -14.43 -11.14 -8.51
N ASN A 304 -14.03 -10.99 -9.78
CA ASN A 304 -12.68 -10.56 -10.16
C ASN A 304 -12.60 -9.03 -10.07
N VAL A 305 -12.36 -8.50 -8.88
CA VAL A 305 -12.31 -7.05 -8.63
C VAL A 305 -11.11 -6.38 -9.30
N GLY A 306 -10.09 -7.14 -9.67
CA GLY A 306 -8.89 -6.68 -10.36
C GLY A 306 -9.12 -6.20 -11.80
N TRP A 307 -10.25 -6.50 -12.43
CA TRP A 307 -10.53 -6.09 -13.81
C TRP A 307 -10.73 -4.59 -13.93
N TRP A 308 -10.09 -3.97 -14.91
CA TRP A 308 -9.99 -2.51 -15.06
C TRP A 308 -11.33 -1.77 -15.20
N PHE A 309 -12.37 -2.39 -15.74
CA PHE A 309 -13.69 -1.78 -15.94
C PHE A 309 -14.65 -1.96 -14.75
N LYS A 310 -14.27 -2.78 -13.77
CA LYS A 310 -15.08 -2.98 -12.56
C LYS A 310 -15.27 -1.67 -11.79
N PRO A 311 -16.37 -1.51 -11.05
CA PRO A 311 -16.54 -0.40 -10.14
C PRO A 311 -15.34 -0.29 -9.18
N TRP A 312 -15.04 0.92 -8.73
CA TRP A 312 -14.09 1.11 -7.66
C TRP A 312 -14.58 0.34 -6.44
N PHE A 313 -13.69 -0.35 -5.75
CA PHE A 313 -14.07 -1.32 -4.72
C PHE A 313 -14.92 -0.68 -3.62
N TYR A 314 -14.58 0.53 -3.15
CA TYR A 314 -15.35 1.23 -2.14
C TYR A 314 -16.79 1.55 -2.58
N GLN A 315 -17.01 1.88 -3.87
CA GLN A 315 -18.36 2.10 -4.41
C GLN A 315 -19.13 0.79 -4.58
N TYR A 316 -18.42 -0.27 -4.93
CA TYR A 316 -19.00 -1.59 -5.01
C TYR A 316 -19.48 -2.07 -3.64
N ALA A 317 -18.63 -1.95 -2.60
CA ALA A 317 -19.00 -2.29 -1.22
C ALA A 317 -20.20 -1.46 -0.73
N GLN A 318 -20.30 -0.17 -1.10
CA GLN A 318 -21.43 0.69 -0.79
C GLN A 318 -22.78 0.12 -1.27
N THR A 319 -22.79 -0.71 -2.30
CA THR A 319 -24.04 -1.32 -2.80
C THR A 319 -24.72 -2.21 -1.77
N ALA A 320 -24.00 -2.70 -0.74
CA ALA A 320 -24.57 -3.45 0.37
C ALA A 320 -25.62 -2.66 1.15
N LEU A 321 -25.46 -1.33 1.26
CA LEU A 321 -26.43 -0.45 1.92
C LEU A 321 -27.84 -0.53 1.29
N LYS A 322 -27.91 -0.90 -0.01
CA LYS A 322 -29.18 -1.06 -0.75
C LYS A 322 -29.60 -2.51 -0.90
N LYS A 323 -28.65 -3.44 -1.06
CA LYS A 323 -28.91 -4.86 -1.32
C LYS A 323 -29.15 -5.68 -0.06
N GLY A 324 -28.70 -5.18 1.09
CA GLY A 324 -28.57 -5.99 2.29
C GLY A 324 -27.26 -6.75 2.36
N GLU A 325 -27.14 -7.66 3.31
CA GLU A 325 -25.98 -8.53 3.48
C GLU A 325 -25.84 -9.49 2.29
N PHE A 326 -24.61 -9.66 1.80
CA PHE A 326 -24.29 -10.64 0.77
C PHE A 326 -22.86 -11.17 0.91
N VAL A 327 -22.62 -12.32 0.29
CA VAL A 327 -21.31 -13.01 0.29
C VAL A 327 -20.85 -13.19 -1.15
N GLU A 328 -19.54 -13.06 -1.36
CA GLU A 328 -18.89 -13.41 -2.62
C GLU A 328 -17.47 -13.93 -2.40
N TYR A 329 -16.86 -14.46 -3.44
CA TYR A 329 -15.50 -14.98 -3.44
C TYR A 329 -14.65 -14.14 -4.38
N ILE A 330 -13.52 -13.67 -3.87
CA ILE A 330 -12.56 -12.83 -4.62
C ILE A 330 -11.23 -13.60 -4.67
N PRO A 331 -10.54 -13.70 -5.84
CA PRO A 331 -9.19 -14.24 -5.87
C PRO A 331 -8.29 -13.52 -4.85
N THR A 332 -7.55 -14.27 -4.03
CA THR A 332 -6.84 -13.71 -2.86
C THR A 332 -5.94 -12.54 -3.21
N ARG A 333 -5.16 -12.64 -4.29
CA ARG A 333 -4.30 -11.52 -4.71
C ARG A 333 -5.10 -10.30 -5.15
N GLU A 334 -6.25 -10.48 -5.79
CA GLU A 334 -7.12 -9.36 -6.17
C GLU A 334 -7.77 -8.71 -4.94
N TYR A 335 -8.10 -9.50 -3.92
CA TYR A 335 -8.57 -8.98 -2.64
C TYR A 335 -7.51 -8.12 -1.95
N TYR A 336 -6.28 -8.59 -1.85
CA TYR A 336 -5.19 -7.81 -1.25
C TYR A 336 -5.04 -6.43 -1.89
N HIS A 337 -5.12 -6.35 -3.21
CA HIS A 337 -4.88 -5.12 -3.96
C HIS A 337 -6.16 -4.47 -4.50
N ARG A 338 -7.31 -4.72 -3.85
CA ARG A 338 -8.63 -4.24 -4.27
C ARG A 338 -8.74 -2.73 -4.37
N HIS A 339 -7.91 -1.99 -3.62
CA HIS A 339 -7.89 -0.53 -3.62
C HIS A 339 -6.85 0.09 -4.55
N THR A 340 -5.95 -0.70 -5.13
CA THR A 340 -4.86 -0.19 -5.99
C THR A 340 -5.36 0.66 -7.17
N ARG A 341 -6.50 0.29 -7.77
CA ARG A 341 -7.11 1.02 -8.90
C ARG A 341 -8.15 2.04 -8.46
N SER A 342 -8.42 2.14 -7.18
CA SER A 342 -9.52 2.97 -6.70
C SER A 342 -9.31 4.45 -6.99
N LEU A 343 -10.37 5.07 -7.51
CA LEU A 343 -10.47 6.51 -7.58
C LEU A 343 -11.29 6.97 -6.39
N TYR A 344 -10.62 7.32 -5.29
CA TYR A 344 -11.27 7.85 -4.10
C TYR A 344 -11.82 9.26 -4.32
N TRP A 345 -12.52 9.80 -3.32
CA TRP A 345 -13.17 11.11 -3.37
C TRP A 345 -12.26 12.25 -3.86
N GLU A 346 -10.98 12.24 -3.52
CA GLU A 346 -10.00 13.22 -4.00
C GLU A 346 -9.85 13.18 -5.52
N GLY A 347 -9.81 11.98 -6.09
CA GLY A 347 -9.75 11.81 -7.54
C GLY A 347 -10.98 12.31 -8.26
N LYS A 348 -12.17 12.29 -7.61
CA LYS A 348 -13.42 12.84 -8.18
C LYS A 348 -13.35 14.35 -8.38
N LEU A 349 -12.56 15.07 -7.59
CA LEU A 349 -12.32 16.51 -7.78
C LEU A 349 -11.54 16.81 -9.08
N ILE A 350 -10.77 15.84 -9.54
CA ILE A 350 -9.97 15.95 -10.77
C ILE A 350 -10.71 15.31 -11.95
N LEU A 351 -11.32 14.14 -11.73
CA LEU A 351 -12.04 13.36 -12.73
C LEU A 351 -13.51 13.17 -12.28
N PRO A 352 -14.39 14.18 -12.45
CA PRO A 352 -15.75 14.14 -11.91
C PRO A 352 -16.63 13.02 -12.50
N PHE A 353 -16.24 12.47 -13.66
CA PHE A 353 -16.86 11.34 -14.34
C PHE A 353 -16.09 10.02 -14.13
N GLY A 354 -15.07 9.99 -13.26
CA GLY A 354 -14.16 8.84 -13.08
C GLY A 354 -14.87 7.58 -12.58
N ASP A 355 -16.05 7.69 -11.99
CA ASP A 355 -16.90 6.58 -11.57
C ASP A 355 -17.88 6.07 -12.66
N GLN A 356 -17.98 6.76 -13.79
CA GLN A 356 -18.85 6.33 -14.88
C GLN A 356 -18.30 5.07 -15.57
N PHE A 357 -19.20 4.17 -16.00
CA PHE A 357 -18.80 2.92 -16.65
C PHE A 357 -17.95 3.15 -17.90
N TRP A 358 -18.36 4.09 -18.78
CA TRP A 358 -17.63 4.41 -20.00
C TRP A 358 -16.19 4.86 -19.73
N PHE A 359 -15.99 5.67 -18.64
CA PHE A 359 -14.64 6.12 -18.27
C PHE A 359 -13.79 4.93 -17.80
N ARG A 360 -14.31 4.09 -16.91
CA ARG A 360 -13.59 2.91 -16.45
C ARG A 360 -13.27 1.95 -17.60
N PHE A 361 -14.20 1.75 -18.53
CA PHE A 361 -13.99 0.87 -19.69
C PHE A 361 -12.88 1.39 -20.60
N LEU A 362 -12.87 2.69 -20.94
CA LEU A 362 -11.89 3.29 -21.85
C LEU A 362 -10.54 3.59 -21.19
N PHE A 363 -10.52 4.05 -19.93
CA PHE A 363 -9.34 4.61 -19.25
C PHE A 363 -9.00 3.93 -17.92
N GLY A 364 -9.82 3.02 -17.42
CA GLY A 364 -9.60 2.39 -16.12
C GLY A 364 -8.29 1.58 -16.04
N TRP A 365 -7.80 1.06 -17.16
CA TRP A 365 -6.52 0.36 -17.25
C TRP A 365 -5.30 1.28 -17.08
N LEU A 366 -5.48 2.61 -17.24
CA LEU A 366 -4.46 3.62 -16.99
C LEU A 366 -4.39 4.05 -15.51
N MET A 367 -5.35 3.61 -14.68
CA MET A 367 -5.46 3.99 -13.28
C MET A 367 -4.67 3.05 -12.36
N PRO A 368 -4.15 3.53 -11.23
CA PRO A 368 -4.08 4.95 -10.82
C PRO A 368 -2.90 5.67 -11.50
N PRO A 369 -2.97 7.00 -11.64
CA PRO A 369 -1.81 7.75 -12.09
C PRO A 369 -0.72 7.72 -11.03
N LYS A 370 0.54 7.67 -11.43
CA LYS A 370 1.65 7.85 -10.49
C LYS A 370 1.57 9.23 -9.83
N VAL A 371 1.59 9.24 -8.51
CA VAL A 371 1.38 10.44 -7.66
C VAL A 371 2.26 11.62 -8.06
N SER A 372 3.47 11.33 -8.53
CA SER A 372 4.42 12.34 -8.99
C SER A 372 3.92 13.25 -10.10
N LEU A 373 3.18 12.68 -11.04
CA LEU A 373 2.66 13.45 -12.17
C LEU A 373 1.38 14.20 -11.81
N LEU A 374 0.61 13.70 -10.84
CA LEU A 374 -0.54 14.41 -10.27
C LEU A 374 -0.11 15.70 -9.54
N LYS A 375 1.06 15.74 -8.92
CA LYS A 375 1.57 16.97 -8.27
C LYS A 375 1.63 18.17 -9.21
N ALA A 376 1.96 17.94 -10.47
CA ALA A 376 1.98 19.01 -11.47
C ALA A 376 0.59 19.58 -11.78
N THR A 377 -0.49 18.88 -11.40
CA THR A 377 -1.88 19.29 -11.63
C THR A 377 -2.61 19.71 -10.36
N GLN A 378 -1.96 19.59 -9.20
CA GLN A 378 -2.44 20.10 -7.92
C GLN A 378 -1.85 21.50 -7.72
N GLY A 379 -2.59 22.51 -8.07
CA GLY A 379 -2.23 23.90 -7.82
C GLY A 379 -2.40 24.27 -6.36
#